data_ad19885507dae30046e4e5fffea431b2
#
_entry.id   ad19885507dae30046e4e5fffea431b2
#
_cell.length_a   1.000
_cell.length_b   1.000
_cell.length_c   1.000
_cell.angle_alpha   90.00
_cell.angle_beta   90.00
_cell.angle_gamma   90.00
#
_symmetry.space_group_name_H-M   'P 1'
#
loop_
_entity.id
_entity.type
_entity.pdbx_description
1 polymer ?
#
loop_
_entity_poly.entity_id
_entity_poly.type
_entity_poly.pdbx_seq_one_letter_code
_entity_poly.pdbx_strand_id
1 'polypeptide(L)'
;MLTRQRRAAAALAARWLRCASGSAKYAPSPGAFAPPPSSLYDVIILGGGHNGLVAAAYLARAGLAVCLLERRGVLGGAAVTEELFPGFKFSRASYLAGLLRPQVIQELELTRHGFRYLPRDPSSFTPTAVHGPHAGRSLLLGVDAAATAASIAQFSHADAAAFPRYEAFLQDVRAVVQPLLDGPPPVSSRGGIAERLGALRRVRASARAALASPGTLEGLAELMTAPAAHILDRWFESDVLKATLATDAVIGALTSPRTPGSAYVLLHHVMGEAAGVPGVWAYVQGGMGALSGAVAAAAREASAHLCTNADVAEVLLDASGGAEGVRLRGGAVLRAKAVLAACTPHHLFRELMPADAVPPTFAKHIAHVDYSCG
;
A
#
# COMPACT_ATOMS: atom_id res chain seq x y z
N MET A 1 -44.70 6.37 4.38
CA MET A 1 -43.72 5.47 3.74
C MET A 1 -42.27 5.77 4.17
N LEU A 2 -41.84 7.00 4.28
CA LEU A 2 -40.48 7.45 4.68
C LEU A 2 -40.04 7.00 6.09
N THR A 3 -40.94 6.86 7.05
CA THR A 3 -40.61 6.43 8.42
C THR A 3 -40.26 4.93 8.54
N ARG A 4 -40.83 4.09 7.71
CA ARG A 4 -40.51 2.64 7.67
C ARG A 4 -39.13 2.39 7.05
N GLN A 5 -38.76 3.12 5.98
CA GLN A 5 -37.45 2.98 5.33
C GLN A 5 -36.32 3.49 6.22
N ARG A 6 -36.52 4.60 6.96
CA ARG A 6 -35.53 5.10 7.94
C ARG A 6 -35.34 4.14 9.12
N ARG A 7 -36.39 3.48 9.59
CA ARG A 7 -36.27 2.46 10.64
C ARG A 7 -35.56 1.18 10.14
N ALA A 8 -35.81 0.77 8.90
CA ALA A 8 -35.11 -0.36 8.30
C ALA A 8 -33.62 -0.06 8.08
N ALA A 9 -33.27 1.13 7.59
CA ALA A 9 -31.88 1.57 7.43
C ALA A 9 -31.14 1.69 8.77
N ALA A 10 -31.80 2.25 9.80
CA ALA A 10 -31.23 2.34 11.14
C ALA A 10 -31.06 0.94 11.79
N ALA A 11 -31.98 0.00 11.55
CA ALA A 11 -31.87 -1.37 12.03
C ALA A 11 -30.76 -2.14 11.30
N LEU A 12 -30.59 -1.91 9.99
CA LEU A 12 -29.44 -2.46 9.23
C LEU A 12 -28.10 -1.87 9.73
N ALA A 13 -28.03 -0.56 9.93
CA ALA A 13 -26.83 0.10 10.45
C ALA A 13 -26.49 -0.36 11.88
N ALA A 14 -27.49 -0.52 12.76
CA ALA A 14 -27.29 -1.03 14.10
C ALA A 14 -26.91 -2.53 14.12
N ARG A 15 -27.35 -3.30 13.15
CA ARG A 15 -26.92 -4.69 12.94
C ARG A 15 -25.49 -4.76 12.40
N TRP A 16 -25.13 -3.84 11.51
CA TRP A 16 -23.76 -3.66 10.98
C TRP A 16 -22.78 -3.26 12.10
N LEU A 17 -23.13 -2.29 12.94
CA LEU A 17 -22.32 -1.87 14.06
C LEU A 17 -22.14 -2.97 15.11
N ARG A 18 -23.15 -3.82 15.33
CA ARG A 18 -23.01 -5.00 16.21
C ARG A 18 -22.18 -6.13 15.59
N CYS A 19 -22.14 -6.25 14.27
CA CYS A 19 -21.22 -7.16 13.59
C CYS A 19 -19.79 -6.64 13.61
N ALA A 20 -19.58 -5.33 13.55
CA ALA A 20 -18.27 -4.68 13.63
C ALA A 20 -17.69 -4.70 15.06
N SER A 21 -18.54 -4.64 16.12
CA SER A 21 -18.12 -4.77 17.51
C SER A 21 -17.99 -6.21 18.01
N GLY A 22 -18.46 -7.19 17.22
CA GLY A 22 -18.28 -8.61 17.44
C GLY A 22 -16.92 -9.10 16.92
N SER A 23 -15.82 -8.48 17.37
CA SER A 23 -14.49 -9.07 17.20
C SER A 23 -14.48 -10.46 17.80
N ALA A 24 -14.11 -11.46 17.05
CA ALA A 24 -13.64 -12.75 17.55
C ALA A 24 -14.35 -14.03 17.12
N LYS A 25 -15.33 -14.05 16.24
CA LYS A 25 -15.93 -15.34 15.85
C LYS A 25 -15.52 -15.87 14.46
N TYR A 26 -14.73 -15.12 13.70
CA TYR A 26 -14.18 -15.56 12.41
C TYR A 26 -12.66 -15.38 12.33
N ALA A 27 -11.96 -15.59 13.45
CA ALA A 27 -10.56 -15.95 13.32
C ALA A 27 -10.54 -17.34 12.64
N PRO A 28 -9.80 -17.56 11.54
CA PRO A 28 -9.52 -18.90 11.07
C PRO A 28 -9.04 -19.70 12.27
N SER A 29 -9.55 -20.92 12.43
CA SER A 29 -9.10 -21.82 13.51
C SER A 29 -7.59 -21.77 13.52
N PRO A 30 -6.93 -21.47 14.64
CA PRO A 30 -5.49 -21.40 14.68
C PRO A 30 -4.98 -22.78 14.27
N GLY A 31 -4.48 -22.89 13.04
CA GLY A 31 -3.66 -24.04 12.68
C GLY A 31 -2.56 -24.10 13.73
N ALA A 32 -2.24 -25.28 14.24
CA ALA A 32 -1.17 -25.41 15.19
C ALA A 32 0.11 -24.79 14.60
N PHE A 33 0.86 -24.02 15.40
CA PHE A 33 2.18 -23.55 15.02
C PHE A 33 3.03 -24.77 14.63
N ALA A 34 3.44 -24.82 13.37
CA ALA A 34 4.44 -25.76 12.92
C ALA A 34 5.82 -25.14 13.14
N PRO A 35 6.66 -25.70 14.04
CA PRO A 35 7.98 -25.16 14.26
C PRO A 35 8.78 -25.18 12.95
N PRO A 36 9.60 -24.15 12.70
CA PRO A 36 10.47 -24.14 11.55
C PRO A 36 11.48 -25.30 11.63
N PRO A 37 11.93 -25.85 10.49
CA PRO A 37 12.80 -27.04 10.45
C PRO A 37 14.20 -26.81 10.98
N SER A 38 14.60 -25.55 11.22
CA SER A 38 15.89 -25.20 11.81
C SER A 38 15.69 -24.20 12.93
N SER A 39 16.60 -24.20 13.91
CA SER A 39 16.70 -23.16 14.93
C SER A 39 17.72 -22.07 14.60
N LEU A 40 18.45 -22.20 13.47
CA LEU A 40 19.48 -21.25 13.04
C LEU A 40 19.23 -20.83 11.59
N TYR A 41 19.22 -19.53 11.36
CA TYR A 41 19.00 -18.88 10.05
C TYR A 41 20.04 -17.80 9.77
N ASP A 42 20.16 -17.41 8.50
CA ASP A 42 20.89 -16.18 8.15
C ASP A 42 20.03 -14.95 8.49
N VAL A 43 18.72 -15.02 8.15
CA VAL A 43 17.79 -13.91 8.40
C VAL A 43 16.47 -14.44 8.94
N ILE A 44 15.99 -13.82 10.02
CA ILE A 44 14.61 -13.96 10.49
C ILE A 44 13.84 -12.69 10.12
N ILE A 45 12.66 -12.85 9.50
CA ILE A 45 11.79 -11.74 9.10
C ILE A 45 10.55 -11.72 10.01
N LEU A 46 10.27 -10.57 10.64
CA LEU A 46 9.12 -10.36 11.52
C LEU A 46 7.97 -9.72 10.75
N GLY A 47 6.92 -10.49 10.47
CA GLY A 47 5.72 -10.06 9.76
C GLY A 47 5.64 -10.59 8.33
N GLY A 48 4.53 -11.29 8.07
CA GLY A 48 4.20 -11.92 6.78
C GLY A 48 3.36 -11.04 5.87
N GLY A 49 3.45 -9.71 5.98
CA GLY A 49 2.89 -8.77 5.02
C GLY A 49 3.63 -8.80 3.67
N HIS A 50 3.10 -8.14 2.65
CA HIS A 50 3.68 -8.16 1.30
C HIS A 50 5.15 -7.73 1.28
N ASN A 51 5.58 -6.75 2.10
CA ASN A 51 6.98 -6.34 2.19
C ASN A 51 7.87 -7.44 2.76
N GLY A 52 7.46 -8.09 3.86
CA GLY A 52 8.20 -9.21 4.45
C GLY A 52 8.30 -10.41 3.50
N LEU A 53 7.21 -10.71 2.77
CA LEU A 53 7.19 -11.78 1.78
C LEU A 53 8.13 -11.50 0.60
N VAL A 54 8.14 -10.27 0.08
CA VAL A 54 9.07 -9.86 -0.99
C VAL A 54 10.52 -9.97 -0.50
N ALA A 55 10.82 -9.46 0.70
CA ALA A 55 12.14 -9.59 1.28
C ALA A 55 12.57 -11.06 1.46
N ALA A 56 11.66 -11.90 1.94
CA ALA A 56 11.92 -13.34 2.07
C ALA A 56 12.26 -13.99 0.74
N ALA A 57 11.51 -13.68 -0.33
CA ALA A 57 11.75 -14.22 -1.66
C ALA A 57 13.11 -13.80 -2.20
N TYR A 58 13.47 -12.53 -2.12
CA TYR A 58 14.76 -12.04 -2.63
C TYR A 58 15.96 -12.58 -1.82
N LEU A 59 15.87 -12.59 -0.49
CA LEU A 59 16.95 -13.08 0.34
C LEU A 59 17.16 -14.59 0.16
N ALA A 60 16.09 -15.37 0.07
CA ALA A 60 16.19 -16.80 -0.19
C ALA A 60 16.73 -17.09 -1.60
N ARG A 61 16.33 -16.34 -2.62
CA ARG A 61 16.92 -16.43 -3.98
C ARG A 61 18.41 -16.08 -4.02
N ALA A 62 18.86 -15.25 -3.08
CA ALA A 62 20.29 -14.96 -2.90
C ALA A 62 21.05 -16.09 -2.16
N GLY A 63 20.38 -17.20 -1.83
CA GLY A 63 20.99 -18.37 -1.17
C GLY A 63 21.06 -18.29 0.34
N LEU A 64 20.38 -17.31 0.97
CA LEU A 64 20.34 -17.19 2.41
C LEU A 64 19.29 -18.13 3.03
N ALA A 65 19.59 -18.69 4.20
CA ALA A 65 18.61 -19.39 5.01
C ALA A 65 17.66 -18.40 5.68
N VAL A 66 16.41 -18.32 5.21
CA VAL A 66 15.42 -17.35 5.62
C VAL A 66 14.26 -17.99 6.34
N CYS A 67 13.87 -17.42 7.50
CA CYS A 67 12.63 -17.75 8.20
C CYS A 67 11.78 -16.50 8.35
N LEU A 68 10.53 -16.54 7.88
CA LEU A 68 9.54 -15.50 8.08
C LEU A 68 8.53 -15.95 9.11
N LEU A 69 8.28 -15.10 10.10
CA LEU A 69 7.37 -15.36 11.23
C LEU A 69 6.17 -14.41 11.15
N GLU A 70 4.98 -14.96 11.02
CA GLU A 70 3.71 -14.22 11.01
C GLU A 70 2.84 -14.69 12.18
N ARG A 71 2.38 -13.74 13.02
CA ARG A 71 1.55 -14.06 14.19
C ARG A 71 0.16 -14.57 13.85
N ARG A 72 -0.40 -14.15 12.70
CA ARG A 72 -1.70 -14.59 12.21
C ARG A 72 -1.59 -15.96 11.53
N GLY A 73 -2.71 -16.66 11.39
CA GLY A 73 -2.81 -17.90 10.60
C GLY A 73 -2.80 -17.67 9.08
N VAL A 74 -2.69 -16.43 8.61
CA VAL A 74 -2.75 -16.04 7.20
C VAL A 74 -1.63 -15.05 6.87
N LEU A 75 -0.99 -15.26 5.71
CA LEU A 75 0.00 -14.36 5.15
C LEU A 75 -0.66 -13.26 4.35
N GLY A 76 0.02 -12.11 4.21
CA GLY A 76 -0.39 -10.99 3.36
C GLY A 76 -0.52 -9.66 4.08
N GLY A 77 -0.60 -9.64 5.41
CA GLY A 77 -0.77 -8.40 6.17
C GLY A 77 -2.05 -7.65 5.79
N ALA A 78 -1.94 -6.43 5.23
CA ALA A 78 -3.06 -5.66 4.69
C ALA A 78 -3.53 -6.19 3.33
N ALA A 79 -2.66 -6.85 2.55
CA ALA A 79 -2.98 -7.46 1.26
C ALA A 79 -3.45 -8.91 1.46
N VAL A 80 -4.60 -9.09 2.11
CA VAL A 80 -5.19 -10.38 2.47
C VAL A 80 -6.62 -10.45 1.97
N THR A 81 -7.04 -11.65 1.55
CA THR A 81 -8.43 -11.98 1.22
C THR A 81 -8.90 -13.06 2.18
N GLU A 82 -9.97 -12.78 2.90
CA GLU A 82 -10.52 -13.69 3.92
C GLU A 82 -12.01 -13.90 3.70
N GLU A 83 -12.49 -15.10 4.04
CA GLU A 83 -13.90 -15.41 4.04
C GLU A 83 -14.53 -14.84 5.32
N LEU A 84 -15.26 -13.73 5.20
CA LEU A 84 -15.93 -13.07 6.31
C LEU A 84 -17.34 -13.62 6.57
N PHE A 85 -17.97 -14.13 5.53
CA PHE A 85 -19.24 -14.85 5.59
C PHE A 85 -19.11 -16.13 4.75
N PRO A 86 -19.77 -17.22 5.12
CA PRO A 86 -19.72 -18.46 4.36
C PRO A 86 -20.00 -18.24 2.86
N GLY A 87 -19.06 -18.65 1.99
CA GLY A 87 -19.11 -18.46 0.56
C GLY A 87 -18.67 -17.10 0.04
N PHE A 88 -18.42 -16.11 0.89
CA PHE A 88 -18.06 -14.75 0.48
C PHE A 88 -16.67 -14.34 0.97
N LYS A 89 -15.77 -14.08 0.03
CA LYS A 89 -14.38 -13.66 0.28
C LYS A 89 -14.22 -12.17 0.00
N PHE A 90 -13.51 -11.49 0.90
CA PHE A 90 -13.27 -10.05 0.84
C PHE A 90 -11.79 -9.73 1.00
N SER A 91 -11.30 -8.79 0.21
CA SER A 91 -10.04 -8.11 0.49
C SER A 91 -10.30 -7.07 1.59
N ARG A 92 -9.72 -7.27 2.78
CA ARG A 92 -10.14 -6.55 3.99
C ARG A 92 -9.70 -5.10 4.07
N ALA A 93 -8.45 -4.82 3.77
CA ALA A 93 -7.87 -3.48 3.89
C ALA A 93 -7.49 -2.91 2.52
N SER A 94 -6.72 -3.65 1.73
CA SER A 94 -6.34 -3.27 0.38
C SER A 94 -7.20 -4.05 -0.62
N TYR A 95 -7.86 -3.38 -1.56
CA TYR A 95 -8.77 -4.02 -2.53
C TYR A 95 -8.34 -3.83 -3.99
N LEU A 96 -7.40 -2.93 -4.25
CA LEU A 96 -6.82 -2.67 -5.57
C LEU A 96 -5.29 -2.76 -5.48
N ALA A 97 -4.68 -3.18 -6.58
CA ALA A 97 -3.24 -3.17 -6.76
C ALA A 97 -2.84 -2.20 -7.88
N GLY A 98 -1.85 -1.37 -7.63
CA GLY A 98 -1.30 -0.41 -8.58
C GLY A 98 0.11 0.03 -8.20
N LEU A 99 0.54 -0.21 -6.94
CA LEU A 99 1.84 0.24 -6.44
C LEU A 99 2.90 -0.85 -6.36
N LEU A 100 2.52 -2.11 -6.63
CA LEU A 100 3.50 -3.18 -6.73
C LEU A 100 4.39 -2.95 -7.94
N ARG A 101 5.69 -2.78 -7.70
CA ARG A 101 6.63 -2.45 -8.76
C ARG A 101 6.67 -3.57 -9.83
N PRO A 102 6.62 -3.23 -11.12
CA PRO A 102 6.71 -4.20 -12.22
C PRO A 102 7.93 -5.09 -12.13
N GLN A 103 9.05 -4.55 -11.64
CA GLN A 103 10.29 -5.29 -11.41
C GLN A 103 10.05 -6.47 -10.46
N VAL A 104 9.33 -6.29 -9.36
CA VAL A 104 9.03 -7.37 -8.40
C VAL A 104 8.19 -8.47 -9.07
N ILE A 105 7.21 -8.08 -9.90
CA ILE A 105 6.35 -9.02 -10.63
C ILE A 105 7.19 -9.87 -11.59
N GLN A 106 8.11 -9.23 -12.31
CA GLN A 106 8.96 -9.87 -13.31
C GLN A 106 10.04 -10.75 -12.64
N GLU A 107 10.80 -10.19 -11.71
CA GLU A 107 11.92 -10.89 -11.08
C GLU A 107 11.47 -12.08 -10.24
N LEU A 108 10.35 -11.97 -9.53
CA LEU A 108 9.79 -13.08 -8.77
C LEU A 108 8.84 -13.97 -9.58
N GLU A 109 8.67 -13.70 -10.88
CA GLU A 109 7.83 -14.46 -11.80
C GLU A 109 6.40 -14.68 -11.29
N LEU A 110 5.80 -13.64 -10.68
CA LEU A 110 4.54 -13.80 -9.94
C LEU A 110 3.39 -14.31 -10.81
N THR A 111 3.42 -14.04 -12.11
CA THR A 111 2.43 -14.56 -13.06
C THR A 111 2.48 -16.09 -13.15
N ARG A 112 3.67 -16.70 -13.06
CA ARG A 112 3.84 -18.16 -12.98
C ARG A 112 3.24 -18.72 -11.69
N HIS A 113 3.25 -17.94 -10.62
CA HIS A 113 2.63 -18.27 -9.33
C HIS A 113 1.15 -17.89 -9.24
N GLY A 114 0.50 -17.60 -10.39
CA GLY A 114 -0.95 -17.37 -10.46
C GLY A 114 -1.39 -15.93 -10.27
N PHE A 115 -0.47 -14.97 -10.13
CA PHE A 115 -0.82 -13.55 -10.07
C PHE A 115 -1.38 -13.05 -11.41
N ARG A 116 -2.56 -12.43 -11.38
CA ARG A 116 -3.20 -11.80 -12.56
C ARG A 116 -3.89 -10.52 -12.17
N TYR A 117 -3.64 -9.46 -12.93
CA TYR A 117 -4.45 -8.26 -12.90
C TYR A 117 -5.76 -8.46 -13.64
N LEU A 118 -6.85 -7.91 -13.10
CA LEU A 118 -8.12 -7.73 -13.77
C LEU A 118 -8.30 -6.22 -13.99
N PRO A 119 -8.35 -5.76 -15.24
CA PRO A 119 -8.53 -4.35 -15.56
C PRO A 119 -9.78 -3.77 -14.89
N ARG A 120 -9.69 -2.54 -14.44
CA ARG A 120 -10.79 -1.78 -13.89
C ARG A 120 -11.19 -0.71 -14.90
N ASP A 121 -12.27 -0.95 -15.63
CA ASP A 121 -12.83 -0.01 -16.58
C ASP A 121 -14.38 -0.10 -16.53
N PRO A 122 -15.06 1.00 -16.17
CA PRO A 122 -14.54 2.32 -15.80
C PRO A 122 -13.74 2.30 -14.49
N SER A 123 -12.77 3.22 -14.39
CA SER A 123 -11.94 3.38 -13.21
C SER A 123 -12.68 4.04 -12.05
N SER A 124 -13.68 4.87 -12.34
CA SER A 124 -14.51 5.55 -11.34
C SER A 124 -15.95 5.67 -11.81
N PHE A 125 -16.87 5.50 -10.86
CA PHE A 125 -18.30 5.78 -11.00
C PHE A 125 -18.76 6.62 -9.83
N THR A 126 -19.25 7.84 -10.12
CA THR A 126 -19.78 8.77 -9.11
C THR A 126 -21.23 9.09 -9.43
N PRO A 127 -22.19 8.48 -8.72
CA PRO A 127 -23.59 8.85 -8.86
C PRO A 127 -23.82 10.22 -8.22
N THR A 128 -24.68 11.04 -8.82
CA THR A 128 -25.11 12.28 -8.22
C THR A 128 -26.31 12.06 -7.28
N ALA A 129 -26.61 13.07 -6.46
CA ALA A 129 -27.76 13.03 -5.56
C ALA A 129 -29.07 12.84 -6.34
N VAL A 130 -30.06 12.22 -5.67
CA VAL A 130 -31.40 11.98 -6.26
C VAL A 130 -32.13 13.29 -6.57
N HIS A 131 -31.77 14.37 -5.87
CA HIS A 131 -32.31 15.72 -6.04
C HIS A 131 -31.20 16.72 -6.29
N GLY A 132 -31.50 17.79 -7.01
CA GLY A 132 -30.56 18.87 -7.30
C GLY A 132 -30.28 19.03 -8.80
N PRO A 133 -29.38 19.94 -9.19
CA PRO A 133 -29.16 20.33 -10.58
C PRO A 133 -28.61 19.20 -11.46
N HIS A 134 -28.04 18.18 -10.87
CA HIS A 134 -27.46 17.04 -11.57
C HIS A 134 -28.20 15.72 -11.29
N ALA A 135 -29.44 15.79 -10.79
CA ALA A 135 -30.24 14.61 -10.44
C ALA A 135 -30.34 13.63 -11.60
N GLY A 136 -30.13 12.34 -11.32
CA GLY A 136 -30.18 11.27 -12.31
C GLY A 136 -28.98 11.16 -13.26
N ARG A 137 -27.94 11.99 -13.06
CA ARG A 137 -26.67 11.87 -13.80
C ARG A 137 -25.65 11.05 -13.02
N SER A 138 -24.60 10.63 -13.70
CA SER A 138 -23.43 10.03 -13.08
C SER A 138 -22.17 10.39 -13.84
N LEU A 139 -21.05 10.51 -13.14
CA LEU A 139 -19.74 10.69 -13.74
C LEU A 139 -19.06 9.32 -13.85
N LEU A 140 -18.64 8.99 -15.05
CA LEU A 140 -17.82 7.82 -15.36
C LEU A 140 -16.46 8.29 -15.88
N LEU A 141 -15.39 7.82 -15.26
CA LEU A 141 -14.03 7.98 -15.76
C LEU A 141 -13.50 6.59 -16.15
N GLY A 142 -12.88 6.48 -17.32
CA GLY A 142 -12.40 5.20 -17.83
C GLY A 142 -11.23 5.37 -18.80
N VAL A 143 -10.86 4.27 -19.46
CA VAL A 143 -9.72 4.23 -20.38
C VAL A 143 -10.02 4.94 -21.69
N ASP A 144 -11.29 4.96 -22.12
CA ASP A 144 -11.72 5.70 -23.32
C ASP A 144 -11.77 7.21 -23.01
N ALA A 145 -10.81 7.95 -23.56
CA ALA A 145 -10.71 9.39 -23.40
C ALA A 145 -11.91 10.16 -23.94
N ALA A 146 -12.51 9.72 -25.05
CA ALA A 146 -13.68 10.38 -25.63
C ALA A 146 -14.92 10.17 -24.75
N ALA A 147 -15.15 8.94 -24.27
CA ALA A 147 -16.22 8.63 -23.34
C ALA A 147 -16.06 9.37 -22.00
N THR A 148 -14.83 9.45 -21.48
CA THR A 148 -14.48 10.21 -20.27
C THR A 148 -14.77 11.70 -20.46
N ALA A 149 -14.31 12.30 -21.56
CA ALA A 149 -14.59 13.70 -21.87
C ALA A 149 -16.09 14.00 -22.01
N ALA A 150 -16.84 13.11 -22.69
CA ALA A 150 -18.30 13.24 -22.82
C ALA A 150 -19.01 13.11 -21.46
N SER A 151 -18.52 12.24 -20.58
CA SER A 151 -19.05 12.08 -19.23
C SER A 151 -18.80 13.33 -18.36
N ILE A 152 -17.61 13.94 -18.43
CA ILE A 152 -17.29 15.18 -17.73
C ILE A 152 -18.11 16.35 -18.29
N ALA A 153 -18.27 16.43 -19.61
CA ALA A 153 -19.00 17.51 -20.29
C ALA A 153 -20.47 17.63 -19.85
N GLN A 154 -21.08 16.56 -19.32
CA GLN A 154 -22.41 16.61 -18.71
C GLN A 154 -22.48 17.58 -17.51
N PHE A 155 -21.36 17.88 -16.88
CA PHE A 155 -21.25 18.73 -15.71
C PHE A 155 -20.57 20.05 -16.03
N SER A 156 -19.50 20.03 -16.84
CA SER A 156 -18.80 21.21 -17.32
C SER A 156 -18.03 20.93 -18.63
N HIS A 157 -18.28 21.71 -19.66
CA HIS A 157 -17.48 21.66 -20.89
C HIS A 157 -16.05 22.20 -20.67
N ALA A 158 -15.88 23.17 -19.77
CA ALA A 158 -14.57 23.71 -19.41
C ALA A 158 -13.70 22.62 -18.74
N ASP A 159 -14.28 21.85 -17.84
CA ASP A 159 -13.61 20.75 -17.16
C ASP A 159 -13.22 19.64 -18.14
N ALA A 160 -14.12 19.28 -19.07
CA ALA A 160 -13.83 18.29 -20.11
C ALA A 160 -12.63 18.71 -20.98
N ALA A 161 -12.47 19.99 -21.28
CA ALA A 161 -11.32 20.54 -22.01
C ALA A 161 -10.05 20.66 -21.12
N ALA A 162 -10.21 20.84 -19.82
CA ALA A 162 -9.10 20.96 -18.87
C ALA A 162 -8.51 19.60 -18.46
N PHE A 163 -9.34 18.56 -18.40
CA PHE A 163 -9.00 17.24 -17.86
C PHE A 163 -7.76 16.61 -18.53
N PRO A 164 -7.61 16.56 -19.85
CA PRO A 164 -6.40 16.01 -20.48
C PRO A 164 -5.12 16.78 -20.13
N ARG A 165 -5.21 18.10 -19.92
CA ARG A 165 -4.08 18.93 -19.50
C ARG A 165 -3.70 18.67 -18.04
N TYR A 166 -4.68 18.42 -17.18
CA TYR A 166 -4.46 18.01 -15.80
C TYR A 166 -3.77 16.64 -15.73
N GLU A 167 -4.21 15.66 -16.53
CA GLU A 167 -3.56 14.36 -16.62
C GLU A 167 -2.10 14.50 -17.10
N ALA A 168 -1.85 15.30 -18.14
CA ALA A 168 -0.50 15.58 -18.62
C ALA A 168 0.38 16.21 -17.54
N PHE A 169 -0.13 17.19 -16.79
CA PHE A 169 0.57 17.79 -15.64
C PHE A 169 0.96 16.71 -14.58
N LEU A 170 0.05 15.82 -14.22
CA LEU A 170 0.36 14.76 -13.28
C LEU A 170 1.41 13.77 -13.84
N GLN A 171 1.37 13.46 -15.15
CA GLN A 171 2.37 12.61 -15.79
C GLN A 171 3.77 13.26 -15.82
N ASP A 172 3.84 14.59 -16.06
CA ASP A 172 5.11 15.32 -16.00
C ASP A 172 5.72 15.27 -14.60
N VAL A 173 4.93 15.50 -13.55
CA VAL A 173 5.40 15.38 -12.16
C VAL A 173 5.79 13.94 -11.82
N ARG A 174 4.99 12.95 -12.26
CA ARG A 174 5.32 11.53 -12.09
C ARG A 174 6.68 11.19 -12.70
N ALA A 175 6.97 11.68 -13.90
CA ALA A 175 8.24 11.43 -14.59
C ALA A 175 9.47 11.91 -13.79
N VAL A 176 9.32 12.94 -12.97
CA VAL A 176 10.38 13.43 -12.06
C VAL A 176 10.61 12.46 -10.90
N VAL A 177 9.54 11.94 -10.30
CA VAL A 177 9.60 11.12 -9.08
C VAL A 177 9.94 9.66 -9.39
N GLN A 178 9.42 9.11 -10.48
CA GLN A 178 9.51 7.69 -10.81
C GLN A 178 10.94 7.12 -10.81
N PRO A 179 11.97 7.77 -11.37
CA PRO A 179 13.35 7.25 -11.34
C PRO A 179 13.92 7.09 -9.93
N LEU A 180 13.38 7.79 -8.95
CA LEU A 180 13.85 7.76 -7.56
C LEU A 180 13.23 6.63 -6.73
N LEU A 181 12.14 6.01 -7.22
CA LEU A 181 11.44 4.93 -6.51
C LEU A 181 12.18 3.60 -6.55
N ASP A 182 12.96 3.35 -7.60
CA ASP A 182 13.60 2.05 -7.84
C ASP A 182 15.06 2.04 -7.38
N GLY A 183 15.29 2.30 -6.12
CA GLY A 183 16.63 2.20 -5.55
C GLY A 183 16.81 2.94 -4.23
N PRO A 184 17.99 2.80 -3.61
CA PRO A 184 18.27 3.47 -2.35
C PRO A 184 18.30 5.01 -2.53
N PRO A 185 18.08 5.76 -1.45
CA PRO A 185 18.18 7.22 -1.49
C PRO A 185 19.48 7.69 -2.13
N PRO A 186 19.45 8.68 -3.06
CA PRO A 186 20.62 9.09 -3.81
C PRO A 186 21.75 9.72 -2.97
N VAL A 187 21.43 10.12 -1.74
CA VAL A 187 22.37 10.73 -0.79
C VAL A 187 23.06 9.71 0.13
N SER A 188 22.84 8.41 -0.06
CA SER A 188 23.52 7.38 0.76
C SER A 188 25.01 7.37 0.48
N SER A 189 25.81 7.73 1.50
CA SER A 189 27.28 7.71 1.42
C SER A 189 27.88 6.32 1.56
N ARG A 190 27.07 5.31 1.92
CA ARG A 190 27.54 3.95 2.28
C ARG A 190 27.61 2.97 1.12
N GLY A 191 27.12 3.35 -0.07
CA GLY A 191 27.10 2.47 -1.25
C GLY A 191 28.42 2.37 -1.99
N GLY A 192 28.66 1.24 -2.64
CA GLY A 192 29.78 1.04 -3.57
C GLY A 192 29.70 1.92 -4.83
N ILE A 193 30.76 1.89 -5.66
CA ILE A 193 30.84 2.71 -6.89
C ILE A 193 29.63 2.47 -7.81
N ALA A 194 29.20 1.22 -7.97
CA ALA A 194 28.04 0.87 -8.82
C ALA A 194 26.74 1.51 -8.31
N GLU A 195 26.50 1.51 -7.00
CA GLU A 195 25.33 2.16 -6.39
C GLU A 195 25.36 3.69 -6.56
N ARG A 196 26.52 4.31 -6.39
CA ARG A 196 26.69 5.76 -6.61
C ARG A 196 26.45 6.15 -8.07
N LEU A 197 26.93 5.36 -9.03
CA LEU A 197 26.64 5.56 -10.45
C LEU A 197 25.17 5.36 -10.76
N GLY A 198 24.52 4.35 -10.16
CA GLY A 198 23.07 4.15 -10.24
C GLY A 198 22.28 5.33 -9.70
N ALA A 199 22.65 5.82 -8.52
CA ALA A 199 22.04 7.02 -7.90
C ALA A 199 22.19 8.25 -8.81
N LEU A 200 23.39 8.50 -9.35
CA LEU A 200 23.63 9.61 -10.26
C LEU A 200 22.76 9.52 -11.53
N ARG A 201 22.61 8.31 -12.10
CA ARG A 201 21.74 8.09 -13.27
C ARG A 201 20.29 8.44 -12.95
N ARG A 202 19.76 8.00 -11.78
CA ARG A 202 18.41 8.31 -11.34
C ARG A 202 18.19 9.80 -11.14
N VAL A 203 19.10 10.48 -10.44
CA VAL A 203 19.04 11.94 -10.23
C VAL A 203 19.09 12.69 -11.58
N ARG A 204 19.96 12.28 -12.52
CA ARG A 204 20.00 12.88 -13.86
C ARG A 204 18.71 12.65 -14.64
N ALA A 205 18.09 11.48 -14.52
CA ALA A 205 16.80 11.19 -15.17
C ALA A 205 15.70 12.10 -14.60
N SER A 206 15.62 12.23 -13.28
CA SER A 206 14.69 13.13 -12.60
C SER A 206 14.92 14.60 -12.98
N ALA A 207 16.17 15.05 -13.01
CA ALA A 207 16.51 16.42 -13.41
C ALA A 207 16.12 16.70 -14.87
N ARG A 208 16.35 15.75 -15.79
CA ARG A 208 15.91 15.90 -17.18
C ARG A 208 14.41 15.99 -17.30
N ALA A 209 13.65 15.15 -16.56
CA ALA A 209 12.20 15.21 -16.54
C ALA A 209 11.72 16.56 -15.99
N ALA A 210 12.32 17.05 -14.91
CA ALA A 210 11.98 18.33 -14.30
C ALA A 210 12.21 19.53 -15.23
N LEU A 211 13.18 19.42 -16.13
CA LEU A 211 13.52 20.49 -17.10
C LEU A 211 12.78 20.32 -18.45
N ALA A 212 12.08 19.21 -18.66
CA ALA A 212 11.40 18.94 -19.93
C ALA A 212 10.14 19.80 -20.14
N SER A 213 9.41 20.07 -19.05
CA SER A 213 8.19 20.88 -19.09
C SER A 213 8.27 22.05 -18.09
N PRO A 214 7.98 23.29 -18.54
CA PRO A 214 7.91 24.45 -17.64
C PRO A 214 6.88 24.22 -16.52
N GLY A 215 7.20 24.65 -15.30
CA GLY A 215 6.29 24.54 -14.15
C GLY A 215 6.25 23.19 -13.46
N THR A 216 6.99 22.16 -13.94
CA THR A 216 6.96 20.81 -13.34
C THR A 216 7.52 20.78 -11.92
N LEU A 217 8.58 21.57 -11.63
CA LEU A 217 9.16 21.63 -10.27
C LEU A 217 8.23 22.37 -9.29
N GLU A 218 7.62 23.47 -9.73
CA GLU A 218 6.60 24.17 -8.96
C GLU A 218 5.41 23.26 -8.70
N GLY A 219 4.93 22.54 -9.71
CA GLY A 219 3.86 21.55 -9.58
C GLY A 219 4.20 20.42 -8.62
N LEU A 220 5.44 19.91 -8.66
CA LEU A 220 5.91 18.93 -7.69
C LEU A 220 5.91 19.49 -6.27
N ALA A 221 6.49 20.68 -6.06
CA ALA A 221 6.53 21.32 -4.75
C ALA A 221 5.12 21.56 -4.20
N GLU A 222 4.20 21.95 -5.05
CA GLU A 222 2.81 22.17 -4.70
C GLU A 222 2.08 20.88 -4.34
N LEU A 223 2.21 19.83 -5.17
CA LEU A 223 1.64 18.51 -4.88
C LEU A 223 2.21 17.90 -3.58
N MET A 224 3.43 18.22 -3.21
CA MET A 224 4.03 17.76 -1.96
C MET A 224 3.51 18.49 -0.71
N THR A 225 2.98 19.71 -0.85
CA THR A 225 2.70 20.56 0.32
C THR A 225 1.29 21.14 0.39
N ALA A 226 0.61 21.31 -0.75
CA ALA A 226 -0.69 21.97 -0.80
C ALA A 226 -1.86 21.05 -0.40
N PRO A 227 -3.01 21.63 -0.05
CA PRO A 227 -4.28 20.91 -0.03
C PRO A 227 -4.68 20.44 -1.43
N ALA A 228 -5.16 19.21 -1.56
CA ALA A 228 -5.65 18.69 -2.85
C ALA A 228 -6.79 19.53 -3.43
N ALA A 229 -7.67 20.04 -2.56
CA ALA A 229 -8.76 20.93 -2.98
C ALA A 229 -8.23 22.19 -3.69
N HIS A 230 -7.11 22.76 -3.23
CA HIS A 230 -6.49 23.92 -3.87
C HIS A 230 -6.00 23.62 -5.30
N ILE A 231 -5.39 22.45 -5.49
CA ILE A 231 -4.97 22.00 -6.82
C ILE A 231 -6.20 21.82 -7.72
N LEU A 232 -7.22 21.08 -7.23
CA LEU A 232 -8.41 20.77 -8.02
C LEU A 232 -9.24 22.01 -8.36
N ASP A 233 -9.34 23.00 -7.45
CA ASP A 233 -10.06 24.26 -7.67
C ASP A 233 -9.40 25.14 -8.77
N ARG A 234 -8.10 24.99 -9.02
CA ARG A 234 -7.43 25.68 -10.12
C ARG A 234 -7.70 25.05 -11.49
N TRP A 235 -7.93 23.75 -11.52
CA TRP A 235 -8.14 23.00 -12.75
C TRP A 235 -9.59 22.92 -13.16
N PHE A 236 -10.51 22.80 -12.18
CA PHE A 236 -11.89 22.42 -12.41
C PHE A 236 -12.89 23.28 -11.66
N GLU A 237 -14.07 23.47 -12.26
CA GLU A 237 -15.19 24.19 -11.65
C GLU A 237 -16.27 23.27 -11.09
N SER A 238 -16.46 22.07 -11.69
CA SER A 238 -17.49 21.12 -11.29
C SER A 238 -17.16 20.42 -9.96
N ASP A 239 -18.04 20.57 -8.99
CA ASP A 239 -17.88 19.88 -7.69
C ASP A 239 -17.96 18.35 -7.82
N VAL A 240 -18.70 17.82 -8.82
CA VAL A 240 -18.80 16.38 -9.07
C VAL A 240 -17.44 15.81 -9.49
N LEU A 241 -16.76 16.46 -10.43
CA LEU A 241 -15.42 16.03 -10.87
C LEU A 241 -14.39 16.20 -9.75
N LYS A 242 -14.38 17.37 -9.08
CA LYS A 242 -13.46 17.63 -7.96
C LYS A 242 -13.64 16.63 -6.83
N ALA A 243 -14.88 16.30 -6.44
CA ALA A 243 -15.15 15.31 -5.41
C ALA A 243 -14.70 13.90 -5.81
N THR A 244 -14.87 13.53 -7.08
CA THR A 244 -14.40 12.25 -7.61
C THR A 244 -12.87 12.14 -7.51
N LEU A 245 -12.15 13.15 -8.01
CA LEU A 245 -10.68 13.17 -7.98
C LEU A 245 -10.11 13.33 -6.56
N ALA A 246 -10.81 14.05 -5.68
CA ALA A 246 -10.41 14.23 -4.29
C ALA A 246 -10.45 12.93 -3.48
N THR A 247 -11.14 11.90 -3.96
CA THR A 247 -11.10 10.56 -3.34
C THR A 247 -9.66 10.05 -3.24
N ASP A 248 -8.86 10.25 -4.29
CA ASP A 248 -7.46 9.84 -4.34
C ASP A 248 -6.56 10.65 -3.38
N ALA A 249 -7.05 11.76 -2.84
CA ALA A 249 -6.32 12.56 -1.86
C ALA A 249 -6.56 12.15 -0.40
N VAL A 250 -7.48 11.22 -0.15
CA VAL A 250 -7.87 10.80 1.21
C VAL A 250 -7.82 9.27 1.42
N ILE A 251 -7.62 8.49 0.37
CA ILE A 251 -7.51 7.02 0.49
C ILE A 251 -6.28 6.66 1.32
N GLY A 252 -6.51 5.89 2.41
CA GLY A 252 -5.46 5.48 3.33
C GLY A 252 -4.94 6.59 4.25
N ALA A 253 -5.57 7.75 4.28
CA ALA A 253 -5.23 8.86 5.16
C ALA A 253 -6.48 9.40 5.86
N LEU A 254 -6.47 9.47 7.19
CA LEU A 254 -7.54 10.08 7.97
C LEU A 254 -7.41 11.61 7.90
N THR A 255 -7.73 12.18 6.73
CA THR A 255 -7.54 13.60 6.43
C THR A 255 -8.66 14.15 5.56
N SER A 256 -8.64 15.45 5.32
CA SER A 256 -9.54 16.16 4.41
C SER A 256 -8.76 16.58 3.16
N PRO A 257 -9.41 16.65 1.97
CA PRO A 257 -8.79 17.24 0.80
C PRO A 257 -8.38 18.71 0.99
N ARG A 258 -8.88 19.38 2.05
CA ARG A 258 -8.53 20.75 2.44
C ARG A 258 -7.34 20.84 3.40
N THR A 259 -6.84 19.71 3.88
CA THR A 259 -5.66 19.68 4.76
C THR A 259 -4.39 19.90 3.95
N PRO A 260 -3.46 20.78 4.37
CA PRO A 260 -2.15 20.91 3.75
C PRO A 260 -1.43 19.57 3.65
N GLY A 261 -0.81 19.28 2.50
CA GLY A 261 -0.14 18.01 2.22
C GLY A 261 -1.06 16.90 1.68
N SER A 262 -2.39 17.07 1.66
CA SER A 262 -3.28 16.05 1.09
C SER A 262 -3.08 15.84 -0.42
N ALA A 263 -2.55 16.82 -1.15
CA ALA A 263 -2.19 16.66 -2.56
C ALA A 263 -1.04 15.66 -2.78
N TYR A 264 -0.22 15.38 -1.76
CA TYR A 264 0.76 14.30 -1.83
C TYR A 264 0.11 12.92 -1.98
N VAL A 265 -1.01 12.70 -1.32
CA VAL A 265 -1.74 11.43 -1.42
C VAL A 265 -2.30 11.25 -2.85
N LEU A 266 -2.80 12.32 -3.45
CA LEU A 266 -3.23 12.33 -4.86
C LEU A 266 -2.05 12.00 -5.80
N LEU A 267 -0.88 12.62 -5.62
CA LEU A 267 0.32 12.29 -6.38
C LEU A 267 0.72 10.82 -6.18
N HIS A 268 0.66 10.31 -4.95
CA HIS A 268 0.96 8.92 -4.63
C HIS A 268 0.13 7.93 -5.45
N HIS A 269 -1.16 8.23 -5.66
CA HIS A 269 -2.05 7.37 -6.44
C HIS A 269 -1.69 7.33 -7.93
N VAL A 270 -1.23 8.44 -8.52
CA VAL A 270 -0.80 8.46 -9.93
C VAL A 270 0.58 7.82 -10.15
N MET A 271 1.34 7.54 -9.08
CA MET A 271 2.62 6.80 -9.17
C MET A 271 2.42 5.31 -9.47
N GLY A 272 1.20 4.79 -9.35
CA GLY A 272 0.87 3.40 -9.59
C GLY A 272 1.02 3.00 -11.06
N GLU A 273 1.06 1.67 -11.27
CA GLU A 273 1.05 1.05 -12.59
C GLU A 273 0.44 -0.34 -12.47
N ALA A 274 -0.49 -0.67 -13.33
CA ALA A 274 -1.04 -2.02 -13.42
C ALA A 274 -1.09 -2.47 -14.88
N ALA A 275 -0.69 -3.72 -15.13
CA ALA A 275 -0.66 -4.32 -16.47
C ALA A 275 0.10 -3.49 -17.52
N GLY A 276 1.16 -2.77 -17.13
CA GLY A 276 1.96 -1.92 -18.01
C GLY A 276 1.35 -0.56 -18.33
N VAL A 277 0.24 -0.18 -17.66
CA VAL A 277 -0.40 1.11 -17.88
C VAL A 277 -0.18 2.02 -16.65
N PRO A 278 0.55 3.14 -16.83
CA PRO A 278 0.81 4.10 -15.77
C PRO A 278 -0.47 4.74 -15.21
N GLY A 279 -0.51 4.97 -13.88
CA GLY A 279 -1.62 5.59 -13.18
C GLY A 279 -2.85 4.69 -12.99
N VAL A 280 -2.83 3.47 -13.54
CA VAL A 280 -3.96 2.54 -13.47
C VAL A 280 -3.87 1.67 -12.21
N TRP A 281 -5.02 1.46 -11.59
CA TRP A 281 -5.24 0.52 -10.51
C TRP A 281 -6.14 -0.62 -10.99
N ALA A 282 -5.79 -1.85 -10.65
CA ALA A 282 -6.51 -3.04 -11.10
C ALA A 282 -6.93 -3.91 -9.91
N TYR A 283 -7.98 -4.69 -10.12
CA TYR A 283 -8.29 -5.80 -9.23
C TYR A 283 -7.28 -6.93 -9.44
N VAL A 284 -7.13 -7.77 -8.43
CA VAL A 284 -6.36 -9.02 -8.52
C VAL A 284 -7.35 -10.18 -8.59
N GLN A 285 -7.14 -11.09 -9.53
CA GLN A 285 -7.93 -12.31 -9.61
C GLN A 285 -7.77 -13.14 -8.32
N GLY A 286 -8.87 -13.42 -7.62
CA GLY A 286 -8.86 -14.06 -6.30
C GLY A 286 -8.64 -13.09 -5.13
N GLY A 287 -8.62 -11.77 -5.39
CA GLY A 287 -8.42 -10.71 -4.40
C GLY A 287 -6.96 -10.47 -4.03
N MET A 288 -6.71 -9.51 -3.14
CA MET A 288 -5.35 -9.11 -2.75
C MET A 288 -4.55 -10.25 -2.08
N GLY A 289 -5.25 -11.19 -1.45
CA GLY A 289 -4.61 -12.40 -0.89
C GLY A 289 -3.96 -13.28 -1.94
N ALA A 290 -4.46 -13.28 -3.18
CA ALA A 290 -3.83 -14.01 -4.28
C ALA A 290 -2.49 -13.40 -4.70
N LEU A 291 -2.35 -12.06 -4.65
CA LEU A 291 -1.06 -11.39 -4.83
C LEU A 291 -0.06 -11.84 -3.77
N SER A 292 -0.43 -11.73 -2.49
CA SER A 292 0.42 -12.16 -1.38
C SER A 292 0.74 -13.66 -1.44
N GLY A 293 -0.23 -14.47 -1.87
CA GLY A 293 -0.06 -15.91 -2.11
C GLY A 293 0.97 -16.21 -3.20
N ALA A 294 0.95 -15.44 -4.31
CA ALA A 294 1.94 -15.59 -5.38
C ALA A 294 3.36 -15.24 -4.90
N VAL A 295 3.53 -14.16 -4.13
CA VAL A 295 4.83 -13.82 -3.54
C VAL A 295 5.28 -14.89 -2.54
N ALA A 296 4.36 -15.40 -1.69
CA ALA A 296 4.67 -16.47 -0.75
C ALA A 296 5.07 -17.78 -1.47
N ALA A 297 4.45 -18.08 -2.62
CA ALA A 297 4.82 -19.23 -3.44
C ALA A 297 6.24 -19.07 -4.02
N ALA A 298 6.57 -17.89 -4.55
CA ALA A 298 7.92 -17.58 -5.02
C ALA A 298 8.97 -17.69 -3.90
N ALA A 299 8.65 -17.20 -2.69
CA ALA A 299 9.53 -17.31 -1.53
C ALA A 299 9.77 -18.78 -1.12
N ARG A 300 8.70 -19.59 -1.09
CA ARG A 300 8.82 -21.03 -0.76
C ARG A 300 9.61 -21.80 -1.81
N GLU A 301 9.41 -21.51 -3.09
CA GLU A 301 10.19 -22.10 -4.17
C GLU A 301 11.68 -21.79 -4.04
N ALA A 302 12.01 -20.59 -3.54
CA ALA A 302 13.38 -20.22 -3.20
C ALA A 302 13.86 -20.77 -1.85
N SER A 303 13.09 -21.68 -1.21
CA SER A 303 13.40 -22.35 0.06
C SER A 303 13.29 -21.47 1.31
N ALA A 304 12.56 -20.34 1.27
CA ALA A 304 12.23 -19.59 2.47
C ALA A 304 11.22 -20.38 3.34
N HIS A 305 11.47 -20.44 4.64
CA HIS A 305 10.53 -21.02 5.60
C HIS A 305 9.52 -19.96 6.05
N LEU A 306 8.24 -20.13 5.70
CA LEU A 306 7.16 -19.20 6.05
C LEU A 306 6.27 -19.81 7.12
N CYS A 307 6.38 -19.31 8.35
CA CYS A 307 5.68 -19.80 9.52
C CYS A 307 4.54 -18.85 9.89
N THR A 308 3.32 -19.36 9.93
CA THR A 308 2.13 -18.68 10.47
C THR A 308 1.86 -19.10 11.91
N ASN A 309 1.00 -18.38 12.63
CA ASN A 309 0.75 -18.56 14.07
C ASN A 309 2.03 -18.49 14.92
N ALA A 310 3.04 -17.79 14.43
CA ALA A 310 4.35 -17.62 15.03
C ALA A 310 4.44 -16.23 15.66
N ASP A 311 3.84 -16.04 16.83
CA ASP A 311 3.83 -14.78 17.55
C ASP A 311 5.16 -14.56 18.27
N VAL A 312 5.92 -13.56 17.83
CA VAL A 312 7.19 -13.17 18.41
C VAL A 312 6.93 -12.36 19.67
N ALA A 313 7.57 -12.75 20.77
CA ALA A 313 7.49 -12.08 22.06
C ALA A 313 8.56 -11.00 22.20
N GLU A 314 9.79 -11.29 21.73
CA GLU A 314 10.92 -10.36 21.83
C GLU A 314 12.01 -10.63 20.78
N VAL A 315 12.78 -9.60 20.47
CA VAL A 315 14.05 -9.68 19.74
C VAL A 315 15.17 -9.89 20.74
N LEU A 316 15.97 -10.93 20.53
CA LEU A 316 17.12 -11.25 21.37
C LEU A 316 18.36 -10.47 20.90
N LEU A 317 19.07 -9.89 21.85
CA LEU A 317 20.30 -9.15 21.60
C LEU A 317 21.50 -9.89 22.20
N ASP A 318 22.62 -9.82 21.50
CA ASP A 318 23.91 -10.27 22.00
C ASP A 318 24.53 -9.24 23.00
N ALA A 319 25.66 -9.59 23.58
CA ALA A 319 26.37 -8.72 24.54
C ALA A 319 26.86 -7.38 23.95
N SER A 320 26.92 -7.26 22.61
CA SER A 320 27.28 -6.01 21.90
C SER A 320 26.05 -5.16 21.53
N GLY A 321 24.83 -5.64 21.81
CA GLY A 321 23.58 -5.01 21.43
C GLY A 321 23.14 -5.35 20.00
N GLY A 322 23.81 -6.29 19.32
CA GLY A 322 23.41 -6.82 18.02
C GLY A 322 22.23 -7.79 18.13
N ALA A 323 21.32 -7.75 17.15
CA ALA A 323 20.22 -8.72 17.10
C ALA A 323 20.76 -10.11 16.74
N GLU A 324 20.52 -11.12 17.60
CA GLU A 324 20.99 -12.49 17.42
C GLU A 324 19.86 -13.50 17.22
N GLY A 325 18.59 -13.07 17.25
CA GLY A 325 17.45 -13.92 17.06
C GLY A 325 16.17 -13.40 17.69
N VAL A 326 15.24 -14.29 17.91
CA VAL A 326 13.92 -13.98 18.50
C VAL A 326 13.46 -15.08 19.45
N ARG A 327 12.60 -14.70 20.39
CA ARG A 327 11.81 -15.62 21.23
C ARG A 327 10.34 -15.54 20.82
N LEU A 328 9.72 -16.67 20.59
CA LEU A 328 8.29 -16.77 20.39
C LEU A 328 7.53 -16.75 21.73
N ARG A 329 6.26 -16.33 21.73
CA ARG A 329 5.41 -16.38 22.95
C ARG A 329 5.28 -17.78 23.53
N GLY A 330 5.38 -18.82 22.70
CA GLY A 330 5.42 -20.22 23.14
C GLY A 330 6.75 -20.68 23.75
N GLY A 331 7.72 -19.77 23.93
CA GLY A 331 9.02 -20.04 24.54
C GLY A 331 10.11 -20.52 23.56
N ALA A 332 9.77 -20.91 22.35
CA ALA A 332 10.75 -21.34 21.35
C ALA A 332 11.70 -20.18 20.98
N VAL A 333 12.98 -20.50 20.85
CA VAL A 333 14.05 -19.53 20.48
C VAL A 333 14.57 -19.90 19.10
N LEU A 334 14.65 -18.90 18.23
CA LEU A 334 15.25 -19.01 16.90
C LEU A 334 16.42 -18.02 16.81
N ARG A 335 17.56 -18.49 16.32
CA ARG A 335 18.76 -17.70 16.15
C ARG A 335 18.95 -17.28 14.70
N ALA A 336 19.50 -16.06 14.50
CA ALA A 336 19.83 -15.57 13.17
C ALA A 336 20.99 -14.60 13.23
N LYS A 337 21.69 -14.47 12.10
CA LYS A 337 22.73 -13.44 11.91
C LYS A 337 22.12 -12.03 11.77
N ALA A 338 20.87 -11.94 11.34
CA ALA A 338 20.14 -10.68 11.23
C ALA A 338 18.64 -10.88 11.47
N VAL A 339 17.99 -9.85 12.03
CA VAL A 339 16.54 -9.78 12.17
C VAL A 339 16.03 -8.60 11.35
N LEU A 340 15.12 -8.88 10.41
CA LEU A 340 14.48 -7.89 9.56
C LEU A 340 13.04 -7.68 10.02
N ALA A 341 12.71 -6.48 10.51
CA ALA A 341 11.36 -6.17 10.94
C ALA A 341 10.53 -5.60 9.78
N ALA A 342 9.50 -6.34 9.39
CA ALA A 342 8.45 -5.92 8.44
C ALA A 342 7.14 -5.57 9.14
N CYS A 343 7.18 -5.36 10.45
CA CYS A 343 6.11 -4.78 11.27
C CYS A 343 6.31 -3.26 11.44
N THR A 344 5.34 -2.59 12.07
CA THR A 344 5.48 -1.15 12.32
C THR A 344 6.63 -0.84 13.28
N PRO A 345 7.33 0.30 13.13
CA PRO A 345 8.34 0.72 14.08
C PRO A 345 7.84 0.79 15.52
N HIS A 346 6.58 1.22 15.72
CA HIS A 346 5.96 1.21 17.04
C HIS A 346 5.96 -0.19 17.67
N HIS A 347 5.48 -1.21 16.93
CA HIS A 347 5.46 -2.59 17.43
C HIS A 347 6.87 -3.12 17.71
N LEU A 348 7.82 -2.86 16.79
CA LEU A 348 9.20 -3.29 16.99
C LEU A 348 9.82 -2.67 18.26
N PHE A 349 9.85 -1.34 18.33
CA PHE A 349 10.65 -0.63 19.34
C PHE A 349 9.96 -0.45 20.70
N ARG A 350 8.65 -0.67 20.78
CA ARG A 350 7.90 -0.55 22.03
C ARG A 350 7.42 -1.86 22.62
N GLU A 351 7.35 -2.91 21.81
CA GLU A 351 6.79 -4.18 22.23
C GLU A 351 7.77 -5.34 22.09
N LEU A 352 8.60 -5.36 21.04
CA LEU A 352 9.48 -6.50 20.75
C LEU A 352 10.95 -6.26 21.16
N MET A 353 11.41 -5.02 21.20
CA MET A 353 12.78 -4.71 21.65
C MET A 353 12.81 -4.55 23.17
N PRO A 354 13.91 -5.00 23.85
CA PRO A 354 14.15 -4.66 25.24
C PRO A 354 14.15 -3.14 25.44
N ALA A 355 13.45 -2.66 26.48
CA ALA A 355 13.24 -1.21 26.68
C ALA A 355 14.54 -0.45 26.91
N ASP A 356 15.53 -1.07 27.54
CA ASP A 356 16.86 -0.52 27.82
C ASP A 356 17.79 -0.49 26.59
N ALA A 357 17.47 -1.27 25.56
CA ALA A 357 18.22 -1.29 24.31
C ALA A 357 17.82 -0.16 23.34
N VAL A 358 16.70 0.53 23.59
CA VAL A 358 16.22 1.61 22.74
C VAL A 358 16.63 2.96 23.31
N PRO A 359 17.46 3.76 22.60
CA PRO A 359 17.88 5.08 23.10
C PRO A 359 16.66 5.97 23.45
N PRO A 360 16.65 6.65 24.61
CA PRO A 360 15.49 7.42 25.08
C PRO A 360 14.99 8.49 24.07
N THR A 361 15.92 9.14 23.36
CA THR A 361 15.58 10.13 22.33
C THR A 361 14.86 9.49 21.15
N PHE A 362 15.29 8.30 20.70
CA PHE A 362 14.67 7.56 19.63
C PHE A 362 13.30 7.01 20.07
N ALA A 363 13.20 6.45 21.27
CA ALA A 363 11.93 5.99 21.84
C ALA A 363 10.88 7.12 21.90
N LYS A 364 11.32 8.34 22.25
CA LYS A 364 10.47 9.53 22.23
C LYS A 364 10.00 9.86 20.80
N HIS A 365 10.86 9.81 19.80
CA HIS A 365 10.45 10.05 18.40
C HIS A 365 9.43 9.00 17.92
N ILE A 366 9.65 7.72 18.20
CA ILE A 366 8.72 6.66 17.85
C ILE A 366 7.34 6.86 18.50
N ALA A 367 7.33 7.35 19.76
CA ALA A 367 6.06 7.62 20.46
C ALA A 367 5.22 8.75 19.83
N HIS A 368 5.85 9.64 19.03
CA HIS A 368 5.15 10.72 18.32
C HIS A 368 4.65 10.31 16.93
N VAL A 369 5.01 9.13 16.44
CA VAL A 369 4.47 8.64 15.16
C VAL A 369 3.01 8.28 15.35
N ASP A 370 2.14 8.96 14.63
CA ASP A 370 0.69 8.70 14.68
C ASP A 370 0.33 7.49 13.82
N TYR A 371 -0.31 6.50 14.43
CA TYR A 371 -0.83 5.29 13.80
C TYR A 371 -2.36 5.24 13.80
N SER A 372 -3.02 6.35 14.14
CA SER A 372 -4.48 6.42 14.23
C SER A 372 -5.18 6.48 12.87
N CYS A 373 -4.43 6.76 11.79
CA CYS A 373 -4.95 6.76 10.43
C CYS A 373 -4.89 5.35 9.83
N GLY A 374 -5.99 4.88 9.30
CA GLY A 374 -6.09 3.56 8.70
C GLY A 374 -7.06 3.50 7.56
#